data_e52d76b17f5f80cebacfa919aadc451f
#
_entry.id   e52d76b17f5f80cebacfa919aadc451f
#
_cell.length_a   1.000
_cell.length_b   1.000
_cell.length_c   1.000
_cell.angle_alpha   90.00
_cell.angle_beta   90.00
_cell.angle_gamma   90.00
#
_symmetry.space_group_name_H-M   'P 1'
#
loop_
_entity.id
_entity.type
_entity.pdbx_description
1 polymer ?
#
loop_
_entity_poly.entity_id
_entity_poly.type
_entity_poly.pdbx_seq_one_letter_code
_entity_poly.pdbx_strand_id
1 'polypeptide(L)'
;MALEVGIVGLPNSGKTTLFNALTRAGAEITAYASVTDKPNVGMATIADDRLEQLAGLVSARKVTPAAIRMVDVPGTGPQLLGNLRQVDAILAVLDGFSGDARPDDDLETLRLELLVADRDHVERRHERVQKESKSGDAAKRVEAETLAALLAHLDAGKTLADWPDTLPAELDPLTAKPLIAVENGPGGIDCKLEAELAELSDDEAAEFRDGPSALDEVVRRLKDALGLIAFFTAGEKETRAWTLRRGQTALDAAATIHSDIARGFIRCEVISAEDLLDAGSHAEAAKRGTQRLEGKTYVVADGDVLNIRFNV
;
A
#
# COMPACT_ATOMS: atom_id res chain seq x y z
N MET A 1 -8.69 2.30 -7.86
CA MET A 1 -7.33 2.12 -8.42
C MET A 1 -6.55 1.25 -7.46
N ALA A 2 -5.66 0.38 -7.95
CA ALA A 2 -4.78 -0.40 -7.07
C ALA A 2 -3.87 0.58 -6.31
N LEU A 3 -3.65 0.34 -5.02
CA LEU A 3 -2.76 1.14 -4.19
C LEU A 3 -1.31 0.84 -4.56
N GLU A 4 -0.49 1.89 -4.64
CA GLU A 4 0.91 1.82 -5.05
C GLU A 4 1.84 2.24 -3.91
N VAL A 5 2.91 1.47 -3.73
CA VAL A 5 3.99 1.77 -2.79
C VAL A 5 5.27 2.05 -3.58
N GLY A 6 5.84 3.23 -3.40
CA GLY A 6 7.11 3.60 -4.00
C GLY A 6 8.29 3.18 -3.13
N ILE A 7 9.24 2.44 -3.70
CA ILE A 7 10.48 2.07 -3.03
C ILE A 7 11.54 3.13 -3.32
N VAL A 8 12.16 3.64 -2.26
CA VAL A 8 13.20 4.68 -2.32
C VAL A 8 14.37 4.34 -1.41
N GLY A 9 15.46 5.07 -1.54
CA GLY A 9 16.66 4.96 -0.70
C GLY A 9 17.89 5.49 -1.45
N LEU A 10 18.99 5.61 -0.78
CA LEU A 10 20.26 6.05 -1.37
C LEU A 10 20.75 5.07 -2.46
N PRO A 11 21.62 5.49 -3.38
CA PRO A 11 22.28 4.57 -4.30
C PRO A 11 22.95 3.42 -3.53
N ASN A 12 22.79 2.19 -4.04
CA ASN A 12 23.33 0.95 -3.47
C ASN A 12 22.77 0.51 -2.10
N SER A 13 21.71 1.12 -1.58
CA SER A 13 21.06 0.67 -0.33
C SER A 13 20.33 -0.69 -0.44
N GLY A 14 20.20 -1.26 -1.66
CA GLY A 14 19.53 -2.54 -1.89
C GLY A 14 18.07 -2.43 -2.32
N LYS A 15 17.59 -1.26 -2.79
CA LYS A 15 16.21 -1.04 -3.27
C LYS A 15 15.72 -2.08 -4.26
N THR A 16 16.45 -2.26 -5.36
CA THR A 16 16.07 -3.22 -6.41
C THR A 16 16.15 -4.66 -5.91
N THR A 17 17.08 -4.97 -5.01
CA THR A 17 17.17 -6.29 -4.36
C THR A 17 15.92 -6.55 -3.52
N LEU A 18 15.50 -5.59 -2.67
CA LEU A 18 14.27 -5.72 -1.90
C LEU A 18 13.03 -5.76 -2.80
N PHE A 19 12.98 -4.95 -3.87
CA PHE A 19 11.89 -5.01 -4.85
C PHE A 19 11.76 -6.42 -5.46
N ASN A 20 12.87 -7.02 -5.90
CA ASN A 20 12.88 -8.37 -6.45
C ASN A 20 12.42 -9.42 -5.43
N ALA A 21 12.90 -9.32 -4.19
CA ALA A 21 12.49 -10.20 -3.10
C ALA A 21 10.98 -10.10 -2.83
N LEU A 22 10.44 -8.90 -2.69
CA LEU A 22 9.01 -8.67 -2.40
C LEU A 22 8.08 -9.09 -3.55
N THR A 23 8.52 -8.92 -4.80
CA THR A 23 7.65 -9.11 -5.97
C THR A 23 7.91 -10.41 -6.72
N ARG A 24 8.96 -11.15 -6.33
CA ARG A 24 9.48 -12.30 -7.10
C ARG A 24 9.71 -11.95 -8.57
N ALA A 25 10.03 -10.70 -8.85
CA ALA A 25 10.28 -10.17 -10.17
C ALA A 25 11.78 -10.16 -10.44
N GLY A 26 12.21 -10.66 -11.59
CA GLY A 26 13.61 -10.65 -12.01
C GLY A 26 14.05 -9.28 -12.59
N ALA A 27 13.81 -8.16 -11.87
CA ALA A 27 14.33 -6.87 -12.31
C ALA A 27 15.88 -6.86 -12.23
N GLU A 28 16.53 -6.26 -13.24
CA GLU A 28 17.98 -6.21 -13.29
C GLU A 28 18.59 -5.43 -12.11
N ILE A 29 19.41 -6.11 -11.32
CA ILE A 29 20.21 -5.50 -10.27
C ILE A 29 21.50 -4.97 -10.91
N THR A 30 21.60 -3.67 -11.09
CA THR A 30 22.82 -3.06 -11.63
C THR A 30 23.63 -2.39 -10.52
N ALA A 31 24.93 -2.66 -10.46
CA ALA A 31 25.87 -2.05 -9.53
C ALA A 31 26.06 -0.52 -9.79
N TYR A 32 25.64 -0.04 -10.92
CA TYR A 32 25.61 1.37 -11.29
C TYR A 32 24.15 1.75 -11.48
N ALA A 33 23.75 2.90 -10.94
CA ALA A 33 22.43 3.47 -11.16
C ALA A 33 22.16 3.60 -12.68
N SER A 34 21.62 2.54 -13.28
CA SER A 34 21.16 2.61 -14.66
C SER A 34 19.94 3.48 -14.66
N VAL A 35 20.06 4.65 -15.27
CA VAL A 35 18.95 5.57 -15.52
C VAL A 35 18.06 4.92 -16.60
N THR A 36 17.29 3.91 -16.20
CA THR A 36 16.14 3.50 -17.00
C THR A 36 15.01 4.45 -16.63
N ASP A 37 14.50 5.20 -17.60
CA ASP A 37 13.39 6.16 -17.42
C ASP A 37 12.07 5.49 -17.00
N LYS A 38 12.01 4.16 -16.95
CA LYS A 38 10.80 3.40 -16.62
C LYS A 38 10.92 2.75 -15.25
N PRO A 39 9.93 2.95 -14.36
CA PRO A 39 9.90 2.26 -13.07
C PRO A 39 9.70 0.76 -13.26
N ASN A 40 10.39 -0.05 -12.44
CA ASN A 40 10.03 -1.45 -12.30
C ASN A 40 8.74 -1.54 -11.47
N VAL A 41 7.80 -2.36 -11.92
CA VAL A 41 6.52 -2.55 -11.25
C VAL A 41 6.30 -4.03 -11.00
N GLY A 42 5.90 -4.37 -9.78
CA GLY A 42 5.62 -5.74 -9.37
C GLY A 42 4.52 -5.79 -8.32
N MET A 43 4.14 -7.00 -7.92
CA MET A 43 3.09 -7.25 -6.93
C MET A 43 3.70 -7.96 -5.73
N ALA A 44 3.62 -7.37 -4.54
CA ALA A 44 3.99 -8.01 -3.29
C ALA A 44 2.74 -8.68 -2.68
N THR A 45 2.81 -9.99 -2.49
CA THR A 45 1.70 -10.80 -1.95
C THR A 45 1.52 -10.51 -0.45
N ILE A 46 0.27 -10.40 -0.02
CA ILE A 46 -0.10 -10.31 1.40
C ILE A 46 -0.41 -11.71 1.89
N ALA A 47 0.44 -12.24 2.77
CA ALA A 47 0.18 -13.51 3.44
C ALA A 47 -1.04 -13.39 4.37
N ASP A 48 -1.97 -14.35 4.28
CA ASP A 48 -3.16 -14.42 5.14
C ASP A 48 -3.64 -15.86 5.24
N ASP A 49 -3.40 -16.50 6.39
CA ASP A 49 -3.71 -17.91 6.63
C ASP A 49 -5.19 -18.25 6.45
N ARG A 50 -6.07 -17.26 6.64
CA ARG A 50 -7.53 -17.42 6.45
C ARG A 50 -7.85 -17.78 5.00
N LEU A 51 -7.06 -17.29 4.03
CA LEU A 51 -7.27 -17.60 2.61
C LEU A 51 -7.11 -19.09 2.32
N GLU A 52 -6.03 -19.70 2.80
CA GLU A 52 -5.75 -21.13 2.59
C GLU A 52 -6.78 -22.00 3.30
N GLN A 53 -7.17 -21.63 4.54
CA GLN A 53 -8.20 -22.33 5.30
C GLN A 53 -9.56 -22.28 4.57
N LEU A 54 -9.96 -21.11 4.07
CA LEU A 54 -11.19 -20.94 3.28
C LEU A 54 -11.14 -21.73 1.97
N ALA A 55 -9.99 -21.73 1.29
CA ALA A 55 -9.79 -22.47 0.07
C ALA A 55 -9.92 -23.98 0.29
N GLY A 56 -9.35 -24.50 1.38
CA GLY A 56 -9.49 -25.89 1.80
C GLY A 56 -10.94 -26.24 2.10
N LEU A 57 -11.67 -25.40 2.83
CA LEU A 57 -13.07 -25.60 3.18
C LEU A 57 -13.98 -25.78 1.96
N VAL A 58 -13.80 -24.97 0.93
CA VAL A 58 -14.62 -25.00 -0.29
C VAL A 58 -14.01 -25.85 -1.40
N SER A 59 -12.88 -26.54 -1.16
CA SER A 59 -12.12 -27.30 -2.15
C SER A 59 -11.84 -26.49 -3.44
N ALA A 60 -11.33 -25.27 -3.23
CA ALA A 60 -11.06 -24.33 -4.32
C ALA A 60 -10.01 -24.86 -5.30
N ARG A 61 -10.29 -24.74 -6.61
CA ARG A 61 -9.35 -25.12 -7.66
C ARG A 61 -8.22 -24.13 -7.87
N LYS A 62 -8.45 -22.88 -7.47
CA LYS A 62 -7.50 -21.78 -7.58
C LYS A 62 -7.57 -20.90 -6.34
N VAL A 63 -6.41 -20.59 -5.80
CA VAL A 63 -6.25 -19.66 -4.66
C VAL A 63 -5.50 -18.44 -5.18
N THR A 64 -6.04 -17.26 -4.89
CA THR A 64 -5.42 -16.00 -5.33
C THR A 64 -5.29 -15.06 -4.13
N PRO A 65 -4.06 -14.82 -3.64
CA PRO A 65 -3.83 -13.92 -2.53
C PRO A 65 -4.08 -12.46 -2.91
N ALA A 66 -4.30 -11.63 -1.90
CA ALA A 66 -4.26 -10.18 -2.05
C ALA A 66 -2.82 -9.71 -2.26
N ALA A 67 -2.64 -8.58 -2.92
CA ALA A 67 -1.31 -8.04 -3.17
C ALA A 67 -1.31 -6.51 -3.19
N ILE A 68 -0.15 -5.93 -2.91
CA ILE A 68 0.14 -4.50 -3.00
C ILE A 68 1.02 -4.27 -4.22
N ARG A 69 0.73 -3.24 -5.00
CA ARG A 69 1.55 -2.84 -6.13
C ARG A 69 2.79 -2.10 -5.64
N MET A 70 3.95 -2.64 -5.96
CA MET A 70 5.26 -2.06 -5.64
C MET A 70 5.86 -1.41 -6.87
N VAL A 71 6.46 -0.24 -6.69
CA VAL A 71 7.11 0.52 -7.75
C VAL A 71 8.53 0.85 -7.29
N ASP A 72 9.54 0.30 -7.96
CA ASP A 72 10.92 0.72 -7.78
C ASP A 72 11.08 2.07 -8.49
N VAL A 73 11.05 3.15 -7.72
CA VAL A 73 10.95 4.51 -8.24
C VAL A 73 12.31 4.97 -8.76
N PRO A 74 12.47 5.15 -10.06
CA PRO A 74 13.74 5.59 -10.63
C PRO A 74 13.98 7.08 -10.40
N GLY A 75 15.25 7.47 -10.52
CA GLY A 75 15.68 8.86 -10.50
C GLY A 75 16.24 9.33 -9.17
N THR A 76 16.62 10.58 -9.16
CA THR A 76 17.15 11.30 -8.00
C THR A 76 16.58 12.72 -8.01
N GLY A 77 16.61 13.40 -6.85
CA GLY A 77 16.19 14.80 -6.76
C GLY A 77 14.75 15.05 -7.23
N PRO A 78 14.48 16.11 -8.02
CA PRO A 78 13.12 16.52 -8.36
C PRO A 78 12.30 15.48 -9.13
N GLN A 79 12.94 14.63 -9.95
CA GLN A 79 12.24 13.59 -10.71
C GLN A 79 11.74 12.49 -9.77
N LEU A 80 12.57 12.01 -8.85
CA LEU A 80 12.17 11.05 -7.81
C LEU A 80 10.98 11.59 -7.00
N LEU A 81 11.09 12.83 -6.51
CA LEU A 81 10.04 13.46 -5.71
C LEU A 81 8.73 13.62 -6.49
N GLY A 82 8.80 13.93 -7.80
CA GLY A 82 7.64 13.98 -8.68
C GLY A 82 6.95 12.63 -8.82
N ASN A 83 7.72 11.56 -9.00
CA ASN A 83 7.19 10.19 -9.08
C ASN A 83 6.57 9.74 -7.75
N LEU A 84 7.19 10.09 -6.61
CA LEU A 84 6.66 9.76 -5.29
C LEU A 84 5.32 10.43 -4.96
N ARG A 85 4.97 11.54 -5.64
CA ARG A 85 3.64 12.14 -5.46
C ARG A 85 2.51 11.24 -5.97
N GLN A 86 2.80 10.33 -6.89
CA GLN A 86 1.80 9.45 -7.51
C GLN A 86 1.52 8.17 -6.70
N VAL A 87 2.39 7.80 -5.75
CA VAL A 87 2.19 6.59 -4.92
C VAL A 87 1.40 6.89 -3.65
N ASP A 88 0.83 5.85 -3.02
CA ASP A 88 0.02 5.97 -1.80
C ASP A 88 0.86 5.87 -0.51
N ALA A 89 2.00 5.20 -0.54
CA ALA A 89 2.95 5.07 0.57
C ALA A 89 4.40 4.99 0.06
N ILE A 90 5.34 5.23 0.94
CA ILE A 90 6.78 5.22 0.66
C ILE A 90 7.44 4.13 1.50
N LEU A 91 8.20 3.24 0.86
CA LEU A 91 9.07 2.25 1.49
C LEU A 91 10.52 2.69 1.31
N ALA A 92 11.15 3.16 2.38
CA ALA A 92 12.55 3.59 2.39
C ALA A 92 13.46 2.41 2.71
N VAL A 93 14.41 2.12 1.83
CA VAL A 93 15.46 1.11 2.04
C VAL A 93 16.74 1.82 2.47
N LEU A 94 17.15 1.56 3.70
CA LEU A 94 18.31 2.16 4.33
C LEU A 94 19.50 1.20 4.27
N ASP A 95 20.69 1.75 4.04
CA ASP A 95 21.92 0.96 4.09
C ASP A 95 22.31 0.66 5.54
N GLY A 96 22.37 -0.61 5.91
CA GLY A 96 22.80 -1.10 7.21
C GLY A 96 23.97 -2.09 7.11
N PHE A 97 24.53 -2.33 5.89
CA PHE A 97 25.56 -3.33 5.66
C PHE A 97 26.92 -2.75 5.31
N SER A 98 27.03 -1.51 4.82
CA SER A 98 28.33 -0.89 4.53
C SER A 98 29.04 -0.49 5.83
N GLY A 99 30.37 -0.43 5.79
CA GLY A 99 31.18 -0.16 6.99
C GLY A 99 31.02 1.25 7.57
N ASP A 100 30.43 2.17 6.81
CA ASP A 100 30.11 3.55 7.16
C ASP A 100 28.60 3.83 7.16
N ALA A 101 27.78 2.77 7.16
CA ALA A 101 26.34 2.86 7.17
C ALA A 101 25.81 3.67 8.36
N ARG A 102 24.85 4.55 8.08
CA ARG A 102 24.13 5.37 9.07
C ARG A 102 22.64 5.44 8.75
N PRO A 103 21.91 4.34 8.95
CA PRO A 103 20.51 4.24 8.54
C PRO A 103 19.62 5.31 9.16
N ASP A 104 19.87 5.73 10.40
CA ASP A 104 19.11 6.80 11.05
C ASP A 104 19.36 8.16 10.40
N ASP A 105 20.62 8.51 10.09
CA ASP A 105 20.98 9.76 9.42
C ASP A 105 20.39 9.80 7.99
N ASP A 106 20.40 8.66 7.29
CA ASP A 106 19.84 8.51 5.95
C ASP A 106 18.32 8.72 5.97
N LEU A 107 17.63 8.15 6.97
CA LEU A 107 16.19 8.32 7.16
C LEU A 107 15.82 9.79 7.47
N GLU A 108 16.57 10.44 8.34
CA GLU A 108 16.38 11.86 8.66
C GLU A 108 16.61 12.74 7.43
N THR A 109 17.64 12.44 6.63
CA THR A 109 17.92 13.14 5.38
C THR A 109 16.75 13.00 4.40
N LEU A 110 16.22 11.77 4.21
CA LEU A 110 15.06 11.53 3.37
C LEU A 110 13.83 12.31 3.86
N ARG A 111 13.55 12.29 5.17
CA ARG A 111 12.43 13.05 5.76
C ARG A 111 12.55 14.55 5.49
N LEU A 112 13.76 15.08 5.62
CA LEU A 112 14.02 16.49 5.33
C LEU A 112 13.83 16.81 3.85
N GLU A 113 14.31 15.96 2.94
CA GLU A 113 14.10 16.12 1.49
C GLU A 113 12.61 16.14 1.13
N LEU A 114 11.80 15.25 1.72
CA LEU A 114 10.35 15.23 1.51
C LEU A 114 9.68 16.50 2.02
N LEU A 115 10.10 16.99 3.20
CA LEU A 115 9.59 18.23 3.80
C LEU A 115 9.91 19.46 2.93
N VAL A 116 11.15 19.58 2.49
CA VAL A 116 11.59 20.68 1.60
C VAL A 116 10.83 20.62 0.26
N ALA A 117 10.65 19.43 -0.28
CA ALA A 117 9.89 19.26 -1.54
C ALA A 117 8.41 19.65 -1.41
N ASP A 118 7.79 19.37 -0.27
CA ASP A 118 6.42 19.85 -0.01
C ASP A 118 6.37 21.35 0.18
N ARG A 119 7.31 21.92 0.94
CA ARG A 119 7.43 23.36 1.12
C ARG A 119 7.53 24.10 -0.23
N ASP A 120 8.43 23.65 -1.09
CA ASP A 120 8.64 24.26 -2.42
C ASP A 120 7.42 24.09 -3.33
N HIS A 121 6.70 22.96 -3.21
CA HIS A 121 5.48 22.73 -3.96
C HIS A 121 4.35 23.66 -3.52
N VAL A 122 4.15 23.80 -2.21
CA VAL A 122 3.14 24.70 -1.62
C VAL A 122 3.48 26.15 -1.95
N GLU A 123 4.75 26.57 -1.88
CA GLU A 123 5.20 27.92 -2.21
C GLU A 123 4.86 28.30 -3.66
N ARG A 124 5.24 27.45 -4.62
CA ARG A 124 4.91 27.67 -6.05
C ARG A 124 3.40 27.77 -6.30
N ARG A 125 2.60 26.93 -5.62
CA ARG A 125 1.15 26.97 -5.71
C ARG A 125 0.59 28.25 -5.09
N HIS A 126 1.09 28.64 -3.93
CA HIS A 126 0.71 29.88 -3.25
C HIS A 126 0.96 31.11 -4.11
N GLU A 127 2.15 31.24 -4.69
CA GLU A 127 2.48 32.36 -5.59
C GLU A 127 1.53 32.45 -6.80
N ARG A 128 1.16 31.30 -7.38
CA ARG A 128 0.22 31.25 -8.50
C ARG A 128 -1.17 31.67 -8.06
N VAL A 129 -1.71 31.07 -7.01
CA VAL A 129 -3.05 31.33 -6.50
C VAL A 129 -3.18 32.77 -5.98
N GLN A 130 -2.13 33.32 -5.36
CA GLN A 130 -2.10 34.72 -4.92
C GLN A 130 -2.21 35.71 -6.08
N LYS A 131 -1.61 35.41 -7.25
CA LYS A 131 -1.79 36.22 -8.45
C LYS A 131 -3.23 36.11 -8.99
N GLU A 132 -3.80 34.92 -9.01
CA GLU A 132 -5.18 34.67 -9.47
C GLU A 132 -6.22 35.31 -8.54
N SER A 133 -5.99 35.37 -7.22
CA SER A 133 -6.91 35.93 -6.23
C SER A 133 -7.13 37.44 -6.40
N LYS A 134 -6.22 38.14 -7.08
CA LYS A 134 -6.35 39.58 -7.40
C LYS A 134 -7.52 39.87 -8.33
N SER A 135 -8.05 38.87 -9.04
CA SER A 135 -9.23 39.01 -9.91
C SER A 135 -10.57 39.14 -9.16
N GLY A 136 -10.55 39.02 -7.80
CA GLY A 136 -11.74 39.17 -6.98
C GLY A 136 -12.43 37.85 -6.61
N ASP A 137 -11.89 36.69 -7.01
CA ASP A 137 -12.41 35.37 -6.68
C ASP A 137 -12.22 35.06 -5.17
N ALA A 138 -13.33 34.91 -4.46
CA ALA A 138 -13.34 34.62 -3.03
C ALA A 138 -12.74 33.24 -2.70
N ALA A 139 -12.97 32.23 -3.56
CA ALA A 139 -12.42 30.90 -3.35
C ALA A 139 -10.89 30.90 -3.46
N LYS A 140 -10.34 31.67 -4.40
CA LYS A 140 -8.90 31.84 -4.57
C LYS A 140 -8.24 32.59 -3.41
N ARG A 141 -8.95 33.51 -2.76
CA ARG A 141 -8.45 34.16 -1.56
C ARG A 141 -8.33 33.19 -0.39
N VAL A 142 -9.38 32.40 -0.14
CA VAL A 142 -9.36 31.36 0.91
C VAL A 142 -8.27 30.33 0.65
N GLU A 143 -8.12 29.89 -0.61
CA GLU A 143 -7.02 28.97 -0.97
C GLU A 143 -5.65 29.58 -0.71
N ALA A 144 -5.43 30.86 -1.06
CA ALA A 144 -4.16 31.56 -0.80
C ALA A 144 -3.86 31.69 0.70
N GLU A 145 -4.86 31.99 1.52
CA GLU A 145 -4.71 32.06 2.98
C GLU A 145 -4.35 30.66 3.56
N THR A 146 -5.01 29.60 3.09
CA THR A 146 -4.71 28.22 3.50
C THR A 146 -3.28 27.84 3.11
N LEU A 147 -2.86 28.15 1.87
CA LEU A 147 -1.50 27.85 1.41
C LEU A 147 -0.43 28.64 2.19
N ALA A 148 -0.70 29.89 2.58
CA ALA A 148 0.19 30.67 3.45
C ALA A 148 0.33 30.04 4.84
N ALA A 149 -0.77 29.54 5.43
CA ALA A 149 -0.74 28.83 6.69
C ALA A 149 0.01 27.49 6.61
N LEU A 150 -0.13 26.74 5.49
CA LEU A 150 0.62 25.53 5.22
C LEU A 150 2.13 25.82 5.10
N LEU A 151 2.54 26.91 4.45
CA LEU A 151 3.94 27.33 4.40
C LEU A 151 4.51 27.58 5.79
N ALA A 152 3.80 28.31 6.63
CA ALA A 152 4.22 28.58 8.00
C ALA A 152 4.35 27.28 8.84
N HIS A 153 3.48 26.30 8.60
CA HIS A 153 3.52 24.99 9.24
C HIS A 153 4.77 24.19 8.82
N LEU A 154 5.07 24.16 7.52
CA LEU A 154 6.25 23.48 6.96
C LEU A 154 7.55 24.19 7.36
N ASP A 155 7.60 25.54 7.38
CA ASP A 155 8.75 26.34 7.83
C ASP A 155 9.05 26.12 9.33
N ALA A 156 8.05 25.72 10.12
CA ALA A 156 8.23 25.28 11.51
C ALA A 156 8.73 23.81 11.64
N GLY A 157 9.07 23.15 10.54
CA GLY A 157 9.55 21.76 10.50
C GLY A 157 8.47 20.70 10.73
N LYS A 158 7.18 21.06 10.62
CA LYS A 158 6.06 20.14 10.80
C LYS A 158 5.64 19.54 9.46
N THR A 159 5.27 18.26 9.47
CA THR A 159 4.81 17.54 8.28
C THR A 159 3.36 17.87 7.95
N LEU A 160 2.95 17.67 6.70
CA LEU A 160 1.54 17.83 6.31
C LEU A 160 0.62 16.71 6.82
N ALA A 161 1.18 15.61 7.33
CA ALA A 161 0.42 14.62 8.11
C ALA A 161 -0.13 15.20 9.42
N ASP A 162 0.58 16.18 10.00
CA ASP A 162 0.20 16.84 11.26
C ASP A 162 -0.73 18.05 11.06
N TRP A 163 -1.13 18.31 9.82
CA TRP A 163 -2.04 19.41 9.52
C TRP A 163 -3.46 19.09 10.02
N PRO A 164 -4.09 19.98 10.84
CA PRO A 164 -5.36 19.65 11.50
C PRO A 164 -6.58 19.69 10.58
N ASP A 165 -6.49 20.38 9.45
CA ASP A 165 -7.60 20.61 8.54
C ASP A 165 -7.46 19.82 7.23
N THR A 166 -8.47 19.89 6.37
CA THR A 166 -8.42 19.28 5.04
C THR A 166 -7.40 20.00 4.17
N LEU A 167 -6.50 19.22 3.57
CA LEU A 167 -5.52 19.76 2.61
C LEU A 167 -6.21 20.15 1.29
N PRO A 168 -5.72 21.19 0.59
CA PRO A 168 -6.21 21.55 -0.73
C PRO A 168 -6.14 20.38 -1.71
N ALA A 169 -7.18 20.22 -2.53
CA ALA A 169 -7.20 19.20 -3.57
C ALA A 169 -5.98 19.31 -4.49
N GLU A 170 -5.53 18.18 -5.03
CA GLU A 170 -4.39 18.09 -5.96
C GLU A 170 -3.05 18.62 -5.39
N LEU A 171 -2.91 18.65 -4.06
CA LEU A 171 -1.64 19.00 -3.44
C LEU A 171 -0.66 17.82 -3.46
N ASP A 172 -1.19 16.59 -3.36
CA ASP A 172 -0.45 15.31 -3.35
C ASP A 172 0.80 15.36 -2.44
N PRO A 173 0.65 15.71 -1.15
CA PRO A 173 1.78 15.96 -0.27
C PRO A 173 2.57 14.70 0.01
N LEU A 174 3.91 14.80 -0.04
CA LEU A 174 4.82 13.70 0.26
C LEU A 174 4.85 13.36 1.74
N THR A 175 4.88 14.38 2.59
CA THR A 175 4.99 14.22 4.05
C THR A 175 3.70 13.77 4.73
N ALA A 176 2.58 13.71 4.01
CA ALA A 176 1.33 13.11 4.49
C ALA A 176 1.19 11.62 4.13
N LYS A 177 2.10 11.09 3.30
CA LYS A 177 2.09 9.67 2.94
C LYS A 177 2.73 8.85 4.06
N PRO A 178 2.21 7.63 4.34
CA PRO A 178 2.91 6.68 5.20
C PRO A 178 4.32 6.41 4.70
N LEU A 179 5.31 6.54 5.59
CA LEU A 179 6.71 6.24 5.35
C LEU A 179 7.13 5.06 6.23
N ILE A 180 7.45 3.94 5.60
CA ILE A 180 7.98 2.74 6.25
C ILE A 180 9.46 2.66 5.93
N ALA A 181 10.32 2.57 6.95
CA ALA A 181 11.74 2.34 6.78
C ALA A 181 12.09 0.87 7.03
N VAL A 182 12.99 0.36 6.19
CA VAL A 182 13.58 -0.98 6.29
C VAL A 182 15.09 -0.82 6.18
N GLU A 183 15.81 -1.29 7.17
CA GLU A 183 17.25 -1.39 7.16
C GLU A 183 17.67 -2.66 6.44
N ASN A 184 18.51 -2.55 5.41
CA ASN A 184 19.11 -3.67 4.71
C ASN A 184 20.45 -3.98 5.36
N GLY A 185 20.50 -5.00 6.20
CA GLY A 185 21.71 -5.39 6.92
C GLY A 185 21.42 -6.15 8.21
N PRO A 186 22.46 -6.37 9.05
CA PRO A 186 22.35 -7.19 10.27
C PRO A 186 21.36 -6.67 11.32
N GLY A 187 21.04 -5.37 11.29
CA GLY A 187 20.06 -4.74 12.19
C GLY A 187 18.61 -4.83 11.68
N GLY A 188 18.40 -5.32 10.47
CA GLY A 188 17.12 -5.33 9.78
C GLY A 188 16.91 -6.57 8.93
N ILE A 189 16.81 -6.39 7.62
CA ILE A 189 16.54 -7.46 6.66
C ILE A 189 17.78 -7.67 5.78
N ASP A 190 18.26 -8.89 5.67
CA ASP A 190 19.21 -9.26 4.63
C ASP A 190 18.46 -9.38 3.29
N CYS A 191 18.38 -8.25 2.57
CA CYS A 191 17.66 -8.21 1.29
C CYS A 191 18.25 -9.17 0.24
N LYS A 192 19.56 -9.48 0.32
CA LYS A 192 20.20 -10.42 -0.59
C LYS A 192 19.75 -11.85 -0.31
N LEU A 193 19.82 -12.27 0.96
CA LEU A 193 19.32 -13.58 1.38
C LEU A 193 17.83 -13.74 1.04
N GLU A 194 17.00 -12.75 1.34
CA GLU A 194 15.57 -12.80 1.03
C GLU A 194 15.30 -12.88 -0.49
N ALA A 195 16.12 -12.22 -1.32
CA ALA A 195 16.01 -12.33 -2.77
C ALA A 195 16.39 -13.74 -3.28
N GLU A 196 17.43 -14.35 -2.70
CA GLU A 196 17.82 -15.73 -3.00
C GLU A 196 16.74 -16.73 -2.55
N LEU A 197 16.16 -16.54 -1.37
CA LEU A 197 15.06 -17.37 -0.85
C LEU A 197 13.76 -17.21 -1.67
N ALA A 198 13.51 -16.05 -2.25
CA ALA A 198 12.34 -15.80 -3.09
C ALA A 198 12.36 -16.58 -4.42
N GLU A 199 13.52 -17.10 -4.84
CA GLU A 199 13.67 -17.98 -6.01
C GLU A 199 13.31 -19.46 -5.71
N LEU A 200 13.21 -19.82 -4.42
CA LEU A 200 12.85 -21.15 -3.96
C LEU A 200 11.32 -21.27 -3.80
N SER A 201 10.84 -22.52 -3.69
CA SER A 201 9.48 -22.76 -3.22
C SER A 201 9.34 -22.37 -1.73
N ASP A 202 8.11 -22.09 -1.28
CA ASP A 202 7.86 -21.66 0.12
C ASP A 202 8.33 -22.72 1.12
N ASP A 203 8.18 -24.01 0.82
CA ASP A 203 8.64 -25.12 1.65
C ASP A 203 10.17 -25.17 1.73
N GLU A 204 10.86 -25.04 0.60
CA GLU A 204 12.33 -24.99 0.57
C GLU A 204 12.87 -23.76 1.30
N ALA A 205 12.28 -22.58 1.06
CA ALA A 205 12.68 -21.35 1.73
C ALA A 205 12.50 -21.44 3.27
N ALA A 206 11.47 -22.15 3.75
CA ALA A 206 11.21 -22.34 5.16
C ALA A 206 12.32 -23.12 5.87
N GLU A 207 13.01 -24.04 5.18
CA GLU A 207 14.14 -24.81 5.75
C GLU A 207 15.37 -23.94 6.05
N PHE A 208 15.50 -22.78 5.37
CA PHE A 208 16.60 -21.85 5.54
C PHE A 208 16.28 -20.66 6.44
N ARG A 209 15.06 -20.57 6.97
CA ARG A 209 14.61 -19.48 7.83
C ARG A 209 14.48 -19.90 9.27
N ASP A 210 14.99 -19.09 10.19
CA ASP A 210 14.73 -19.19 11.62
C ASP A 210 13.50 -18.34 12.00
N GLY A 211 12.31 -18.70 11.49
CA GLY A 211 11.07 -18.01 11.83
C GLY A 211 10.27 -17.47 10.61
N PRO A 212 9.29 -16.57 10.83
CA PRO A 212 8.47 -16.00 9.77
C PRO A 212 9.30 -15.14 8.81
N SER A 213 8.83 -15.01 7.56
CA SER A 213 9.50 -14.19 6.55
C SER A 213 9.56 -12.72 6.97
N ALA A 214 10.75 -12.15 6.91
CA ALA A 214 10.94 -10.72 7.15
C ALA A 214 10.21 -9.87 6.08
N LEU A 215 10.04 -10.40 4.87
CA LEU A 215 9.27 -9.75 3.80
C LEU A 215 7.79 -9.68 4.13
N ASP A 216 7.21 -10.74 4.72
CA ASP A 216 5.80 -10.74 5.13
C ASP A 216 5.54 -9.68 6.20
N GLU A 217 6.50 -9.47 7.10
CA GLU A 217 6.42 -8.39 8.09
C GLU A 217 6.44 -7.00 7.42
N VAL A 218 7.27 -6.78 6.41
CA VAL A 218 7.27 -5.52 5.63
C VAL A 218 5.93 -5.30 4.95
N VAL A 219 5.39 -6.32 4.28
CA VAL A 219 4.10 -6.24 3.59
C VAL A 219 2.97 -6.00 4.59
N ARG A 220 3.01 -6.64 5.78
CA ARG A 220 2.04 -6.41 6.84
C ARG A 220 2.08 -4.97 7.35
N ARG A 221 3.27 -4.42 7.62
CA ARG A 221 3.45 -3.01 8.01
C ARG A 221 2.92 -2.04 6.95
N LEU A 222 3.13 -2.32 5.67
CA LEU A 222 2.59 -1.54 4.56
C LEU A 222 1.06 -1.62 4.51
N LYS A 223 0.49 -2.83 4.65
CA LYS A 223 -0.97 -3.04 4.76
C LYS A 223 -1.58 -2.18 5.87
N ASP A 224 -0.98 -2.24 7.06
CA ASP A 224 -1.46 -1.51 8.23
C ASP A 224 -1.33 0.01 8.06
N ALA A 225 -0.20 0.49 7.55
CA ALA A 225 0.05 1.92 7.32
C ALA A 225 -0.87 2.52 6.25
N LEU A 226 -1.24 1.73 5.23
CA LEU A 226 -2.21 2.11 4.21
C LEU A 226 -3.67 1.99 4.70
N GLY A 227 -3.89 1.51 5.93
CA GLY A 227 -5.22 1.28 6.49
C GLY A 227 -6.01 0.22 5.72
N LEU A 228 -5.33 -0.80 5.19
CA LEU A 228 -5.97 -1.85 4.41
C LEU A 228 -6.54 -2.94 5.31
N ILE A 229 -7.67 -3.48 4.88
CA ILE A 229 -8.27 -4.70 5.37
C ILE A 229 -8.28 -5.75 4.25
N ALA A 230 -8.37 -7.01 4.60
CA ALA A 230 -8.62 -8.10 3.67
C ALA A 230 -10.07 -8.55 3.75
N PHE A 231 -10.71 -8.76 2.60
CA PHE A 231 -11.97 -9.48 2.49
C PHE A 231 -11.83 -10.61 1.47
N PHE A 232 -12.70 -11.59 1.52
CA PHE A 232 -12.59 -12.80 0.72
C PHE A 232 -13.82 -13.03 -0.14
N THR A 233 -13.60 -13.68 -1.27
CA THR A 233 -14.63 -14.37 -2.04
C THR A 233 -14.27 -15.85 -2.05
N ALA A 234 -15.15 -16.72 -1.53
CA ALA A 234 -14.89 -18.15 -1.39
C ALA A 234 -15.81 -18.94 -2.31
N GLY A 235 -15.24 -19.73 -3.22
CA GLY A 235 -15.97 -20.59 -4.13
C GLY A 235 -15.09 -21.71 -4.71
N GLU A 236 -15.72 -22.80 -5.18
CA GLU A 236 -15.02 -23.98 -5.73
C GLU A 236 -14.13 -23.66 -6.95
N LYS A 237 -14.47 -22.64 -7.74
CA LYS A 237 -13.66 -22.27 -8.90
C LYS A 237 -12.44 -21.47 -8.48
N GLU A 238 -12.62 -20.51 -7.60
CA GLU A 238 -11.59 -19.62 -7.08
C GLU A 238 -11.98 -19.13 -5.69
N THR A 239 -11.03 -19.20 -4.76
CA THR A 239 -11.05 -18.49 -3.50
C THR A 239 -9.99 -17.39 -3.56
N ARG A 240 -10.40 -16.15 -3.29
CA ARG A 240 -9.53 -15.00 -3.48
C ARG A 240 -9.64 -14.01 -2.32
N ALA A 241 -8.48 -13.51 -1.89
CA ALA A 241 -8.37 -12.37 -1.00
C ALA A 241 -8.29 -11.06 -1.80
N TRP A 242 -8.89 -10.02 -1.27
CA TRP A 242 -8.95 -8.68 -1.84
C TRP A 242 -8.55 -7.66 -0.80
N THR A 243 -7.93 -6.57 -1.21
CA THR A 243 -7.66 -5.42 -0.32
C THR A 243 -8.75 -4.36 -0.46
N LEU A 244 -9.10 -3.75 0.68
CA LEU A 244 -10.02 -2.64 0.76
C LEU A 244 -9.51 -1.65 1.82
N ARG A 245 -9.73 -0.35 1.66
CA ARG A 245 -9.42 0.60 2.73
C ARG A 245 -10.44 0.45 3.86
N ARG A 246 -9.98 0.50 5.10
CA ARG A 246 -10.86 0.49 6.27
C ARG A 246 -11.91 1.59 6.17
N GLY A 247 -13.17 1.24 6.45
CA GLY A 247 -14.31 2.15 6.34
C GLY A 247 -15.00 2.17 4.98
N GLN A 248 -14.47 1.48 3.96
CA GLN A 248 -15.14 1.31 2.68
C GLN A 248 -16.28 0.30 2.76
N THR A 249 -17.20 0.41 1.80
CA THR A 249 -18.49 -0.29 1.81
C THR A 249 -18.52 -1.53 0.94
N ALA A 250 -19.58 -2.34 1.04
CA ALA A 250 -19.83 -3.47 0.16
C ALA A 250 -19.93 -3.07 -1.32
N LEU A 251 -20.35 -1.83 -1.62
CA LEU A 251 -20.33 -1.31 -2.99
C LEU A 251 -18.89 -1.06 -3.47
N ASP A 252 -18.02 -0.55 -2.60
CA ASP A 252 -16.60 -0.37 -2.91
C ASP A 252 -15.89 -1.72 -3.09
N ALA A 253 -16.23 -2.72 -2.25
CA ALA A 253 -15.75 -4.09 -2.42
C ALA A 253 -16.19 -4.69 -3.77
N ALA A 254 -17.45 -4.47 -4.16
CA ALA A 254 -17.96 -4.87 -5.47
C ALA A 254 -17.17 -4.21 -6.62
N ALA A 255 -16.86 -2.93 -6.50
CA ALA A 255 -16.07 -2.19 -7.48
C ALA A 255 -14.61 -2.68 -7.56
N THR A 256 -14.05 -3.13 -6.42
CA THR A 256 -12.72 -3.74 -6.36
C THR A 256 -12.68 -5.08 -7.10
N ILE A 257 -13.74 -5.88 -7.03
CA ILE A 257 -13.85 -7.14 -7.75
C ILE A 257 -14.03 -6.89 -9.26
N HIS A 258 -15.05 -6.10 -9.64
CA HIS A 258 -15.32 -5.73 -11.02
C HIS A 258 -16.34 -4.59 -11.12
N SER A 259 -16.14 -3.67 -12.05
CA SER A 259 -17.04 -2.53 -12.27
C SER A 259 -18.50 -2.92 -12.57
N ASP A 260 -18.69 -4.04 -13.29
CA ASP A 260 -20.05 -4.55 -13.59
C ASP A 260 -20.75 -5.06 -12.35
N ILE A 261 -20.03 -5.70 -11.42
CA ILE A 261 -20.59 -6.17 -10.15
C ILE A 261 -21.07 -4.96 -9.33
N ALA A 262 -20.28 -3.89 -9.28
CA ALA A 262 -20.68 -2.65 -8.60
C ALA A 262 -21.90 -2.00 -9.25
N ARG A 263 -21.93 -1.94 -10.58
CA ARG A 263 -23.05 -1.35 -11.35
C ARG A 263 -24.35 -2.13 -11.14
N GLY A 264 -24.26 -3.46 -11.18
CA GLY A 264 -25.40 -4.37 -11.03
C GLY A 264 -25.71 -4.77 -9.58
N PHE A 265 -25.06 -4.17 -8.57
CA PHE A 265 -25.16 -4.58 -7.18
C PHE A 265 -26.60 -4.58 -6.67
N ILE A 266 -27.06 -5.72 -6.16
CA ILE A 266 -28.38 -5.89 -5.54
C ILE A 266 -28.23 -5.97 -4.02
N ARG A 267 -27.45 -6.94 -3.52
CA ARG A 267 -27.19 -7.19 -2.10
C ARG A 267 -25.95 -8.02 -1.94
N CYS A 268 -25.42 -8.11 -0.72
CA CYS A 268 -24.25 -8.88 -0.36
C CYS A 268 -24.58 -9.84 0.79
N GLU A 269 -24.27 -11.12 0.64
CA GLU A 269 -24.23 -12.06 1.76
C GLU A 269 -22.85 -11.93 2.41
N VAL A 270 -22.85 -11.72 3.71
CA VAL A 270 -21.64 -11.46 4.51
C VAL A 270 -21.54 -12.46 5.65
N ILE A 271 -20.39 -13.04 5.82
CA ILE A 271 -20.04 -13.87 6.97
C ILE A 271 -18.56 -13.64 7.30
N SER A 272 -18.16 -13.68 8.58
CA SER A 272 -16.74 -13.65 8.91
C SER A 272 -16.04 -14.93 8.48
N ALA A 273 -14.75 -14.87 8.13
CA ALA A 273 -13.97 -16.07 7.81
C ALA A 273 -13.97 -17.06 8.97
N GLU A 274 -13.87 -16.57 10.22
CA GLU A 274 -13.91 -17.37 11.44
C GLU A 274 -15.22 -18.13 11.57
N ASP A 275 -16.39 -17.43 11.46
CA ASP A 275 -17.71 -18.07 11.54
C ASP A 275 -17.93 -19.10 10.41
N LEU A 276 -17.40 -18.83 9.20
CA LEU A 276 -17.54 -19.76 8.08
C LEU A 276 -16.71 -21.01 8.27
N LEU A 277 -15.47 -20.86 8.76
CA LEU A 277 -14.57 -21.98 9.08
C LEU A 277 -15.16 -22.84 10.22
N ASP A 278 -15.71 -22.21 11.25
CA ASP A 278 -16.36 -22.89 12.38
C ASP A 278 -17.65 -23.63 11.98
N ALA A 279 -18.40 -23.06 11.05
CA ALA A 279 -19.60 -23.70 10.51
C ALA A 279 -19.29 -24.87 9.56
N GLY A 280 -18.12 -24.90 8.93
CA GLY A 280 -17.71 -25.94 8.00
C GLY A 280 -18.36 -25.87 6.61
N SER A 281 -19.35 -24.99 6.39
CA SER A 281 -19.96 -24.72 5.08
C SER A 281 -20.90 -23.52 5.12
N HIS A 282 -21.11 -22.88 3.95
CA HIS A 282 -22.12 -21.81 3.81
C HIS A 282 -23.53 -22.27 4.20
N ALA A 283 -23.91 -23.51 3.90
CA ALA A 283 -25.22 -24.06 4.20
C ALA A 283 -25.43 -24.19 5.72
N GLU A 284 -24.43 -24.62 6.45
CA GLU A 284 -24.49 -24.74 7.89
C GLU A 284 -24.43 -23.35 8.58
N ALA A 285 -23.61 -22.45 8.07
CA ALA A 285 -23.56 -21.05 8.50
C ALA A 285 -24.93 -20.35 8.38
N ALA A 286 -25.61 -20.57 7.27
CA ALA A 286 -26.96 -20.04 7.05
C ALA A 286 -27.97 -20.61 8.06
N LYS A 287 -27.90 -21.92 8.38
CA LYS A 287 -28.74 -22.53 9.41
C LYS A 287 -28.49 -22.00 10.81
N ARG A 288 -27.22 -21.71 11.14
CA ARG A 288 -26.80 -21.10 12.40
C ARG A 288 -27.15 -19.62 12.49
N GLY A 289 -27.53 -18.98 11.36
CA GLY A 289 -27.87 -17.57 11.30
C GLY A 289 -26.68 -16.63 11.40
N THR A 290 -25.45 -17.12 11.17
CA THR A 290 -24.22 -16.32 11.20
C THR A 290 -24.00 -15.58 9.85
N GLN A 291 -24.62 -16.06 8.77
CA GLN A 291 -24.61 -15.37 7.48
C GLN A 291 -25.66 -14.28 7.44
N ARG A 292 -25.24 -13.05 7.15
CA ARG A 292 -26.09 -11.84 7.10
C ARG A 292 -26.32 -11.41 5.66
N LEU A 293 -27.42 -10.69 5.45
CA LEU A 293 -27.75 -10.10 4.16
C LEU A 293 -27.66 -8.58 4.27
N GLU A 294 -26.71 -7.98 3.56
CA GLU A 294 -26.36 -6.58 3.70
C GLU A 294 -26.58 -5.78 2.40
N GLY A 295 -26.73 -4.46 2.56
CA GLY A 295 -26.90 -3.52 1.45
C GLY A 295 -25.57 -2.86 1.01
N LYS A 296 -25.69 -1.94 0.04
CA LYS A 296 -24.55 -1.20 -0.55
C LYS A 296 -23.69 -0.45 0.47
N THR A 297 -24.31 0.03 1.56
CA THR A 297 -23.68 0.89 2.57
C THR A 297 -23.08 0.12 3.74
N TYR A 298 -23.13 -1.20 3.73
CA TYR A 298 -22.46 -2.02 4.74
C TYR A 298 -20.95 -1.74 4.73
N VAL A 299 -20.40 -1.37 5.87
CA VAL A 299 -18.95 -1.15 6.03
C VAL A 299 -18.29 -2.51 6.23
N VAL A 300 -17.44 -2.89 5.27
CA VAL A 300 -16.76 -4.19 5.27
C VAL A 300 -15.74 -4.26 6.41
N ALA A 301 -15.79 -5.37 7.14
CA ALA A 301 -14.83 -5.67 8.20
C ALA A 301 -13.64 -6.50 7.67
N ASP A 302 -12.48 -6.43 8.36
CA ASP A 302 -11.35 -7.32 8.05
C ASP A 302 -11.76 -8.77 8.31
N GLY A 303 -11.55 -9.64 7.32
CA GLY A 303 -11.92 -11.05 7.41
C GLY A 303 -13.33 -11.38 6.91
N ASP A 304 -14.11 -10.42 6.42
CA ASP A 304 -15.41 -10.73 5.83
C ASP A 304 -15.27 -11.58 4.56
N VAL A 305 -16.09 -12.61 4.45
CA VAL A 305 -16.32 -13.38 3.21
C VAL A 305 -17.58 -12.86 2.56
N LEU A 306 -17.44 -12.33 1.35
CA LEU A 306 -18.51 -11.66 0.62
C LEU A 306 -18.98 -12.49 -0.57
N ASN A 307 -20.32 -12.66 -0.67
CA ASN A 307 -20.96 -13.20 -1.86
C ASN A 307 -21.93 -12.14 -2.41
N ILE A 308 -21.48 -11.44 -3.47
CA ILE A 308 -22.23 -10.31 -4.03
C ILE A 308 -23.21 -10.79 -5.07
N ARG A 309 -24.48 -10.50 -4.86
CA ARG A 309 -25.56 -10.75 -5.82
C ARG A 309 -25.75 -9.51 -6.69
N PHE A 310 -25.64 -9.69 -7.97
CA PHE A 310 -25.75 -8.61 -8.95
C PHE A 310 -26.54 -9.06 -10.20
N ASN A 311 -27.04 -8.07 -10.93
CA ASN A 311 -27.69 -8.27 -12.21
C ASN A 311 -27.17 -7.20 -13.20
N VAL A 312 -26.65 -7.64 -14.36
CA VAL A 312 -26.09 -6.77 -15.41
C VAL A 312 -26.91 -6.95 -16.68
#